data_e4dc8dcf7fa76ea4219fe07e60f00f20
#
_entry.id   e4dc8dcf7fa76ea4219fe07e60f00f20
#
_cell.length_a   1.000
_cell.length_b   1.000
_cell.length_c   1.000
_cell.angle_alpha   90.00
_cell.angle_beta   90.00
_cell.angle_gamma   90.00
#
_symmetry.space_group_name_H-M   'P 1'
#
loop_
_entity.id
_entity.type
_entity.pdbx_description
1 polymer ?
#
loop_
_entity_poly.entity_id
_entity_poly.type
_entity_poly.pdbx_seq_one_letter_code
_entity_poly.pdbx_strand_id
1 'polypeptide(L)'
;MNQNVQPQRLISPLVQHFLDKKYCRNYTGVEGEKCQLVLLPFPSQNYQQSYYFAPQTMLDGDNAIITALEVLPDNTEGYSGGLSTLPTGQTNFPSSYLDRGVLYMSNLRREIIAELPLSILDRNNNGNKPCFVHFTDQVWQNCYVQFVSNTFPPNQPLAINVWYVEKQHS
;
A
#
# COMPACT_ATOMS: atom_id res chain seq x y z
N MET A 1 -11.38 11.92 17.78
CA MET A 1 -10.84 11.44 17.02
C MET A 1 -11.36 11.38 15.81
N ASN A 2 -11.05 11.68 14.89
CA ASN A 2 -11.56 11.88 13.84
C ASN A 2 -11.55 10.99 13.05
N GLN A 3 -11.84 10.36 12.77
CA GLN A 3 -11.82 9.60 12.12
C GLN A 3 -12.38 9.52 11.03
N ASN A 4 -12.46 9.69 10.18
CA ASN A 4 -12.98 9.50 9.34
C ASN A 4 -13.22 9.61 8.23
N VAL A 5 -13.21 9.98 7.69
CA VAL A 5 -13.54 10.23 6.42
C VAL A 5 -12.64 9.70 5.43
N GLN A 6 -11.38 9.93 5.50
CA GLN A 6 -10.36 9.36 4.66
C GLN A 6 -10.00 7.99 5.17
N PRO A 7 -9.79 7.00 4.29
CA PRO A 7 -9.38 5.68 4.73
C PRO A 7 -8.16 5.70 5.63
N GLN A 8 -7.20 6.58 5.36
CA GLN A 8 -6.04 6.72 6.21
C GLN A 8 -6.39 7.16 7.62
N ARG A 9 -7.52 7.84 7.78
CA ARG A 9 -7.96 8.29 9.09
C ARG A 9 -8.74 7.27 9.86
N LEU A 10 -9.12 6.18 9.22
CA LEU A 10 -9.79 5.10 9.89
C LEU A 10 -8.83 4.36 10.84
N ILE A 11 -7.53 4.55 10.62
CA ILE A 11 -6.51 4.01 11.48
C ILE A 11 -6.01 5.15 12.36
N SER A 12 -6.05 4.96 13.67
CA SER A 12 -5.56 5.98 14.60
C SER A 12 -4.05 6.16 14.43
N PRO A 13 -3.52 7.36 14.72
CA PRO A 13 -2.07 7.59 14.67
C PRO A 13 -1.25 6.61 15.50
N LEU A 14 -1.81 6.17 16.62
CA LEU A 14 -1.14 5.19 17.47
C LEU A 14 -1.04 3.83 16.78
N VAL A 15 -2.10 3.39 16.16
CA VAL A 15 -2.12 2.12 15.43
C VAL A 15 -1.20 2.21 14.22
N GLN A 16 -1.23 3.32 13.49
CA GLN A 16 -0.33 3.55 12.38
C GLN A 16 1.12 3.44 12.81
N HIS A 17 1.49 4.11 13.90
CA HIS A 17 2.83 4.04 14.44
C HIS A 17 3.22 2.61 14.83
N PHE A 18 2.30 1.88 15.43
CA PHE A 18 2.53 0.48 15.80
C PHE A 18 2.79 -0.39 14.59
N LEU A 19 1.98 -0.24 13.56
CA LEU A 19 2.14 -0.99 12.32
C LEU A 19 3.47 -0.67 11.64
N ASP A 20 3.78 0.60 11.48
CA ASP A 20 5.01 1.03 10.86
C ASP A 20 6.20 0.45 11.61
N LYS A 21 6.20 0.57 12.92
CA LYS A 21 7.27 0.07 13.75
C LYS A 21 7.40 -1.45 13.68
N LYS A 22 6.29 -2.15 13.60
CA LYS A 22 6.28 -3.61 13.53
C LYS A 22 6.83 -4.12 12.22
N TYR A 23 6.41 -3.52 11.12
CA TYR A 23 6.80 -4.03 9.80
C TYR A 23 8.12 -3.47 9.31
N CYS A 24 8.37 -2.21 9.57
CA CYS A 24 9.61 -1.58 9.11
C CYS A 24 10.85 -2.16 9.79
N ARG A 25 10.75 -2.51 11.04
CA ARG A 25 11.93 -3.05 11.76
C ARG A 25 12.36 -4.44 11.28
N ASN A 26 11.49 -5.13 10.56
CA ASN A 26 11.84 -6.43 9.99
C ASN A 26 12.45 -6.30 8.60
N TYR A 27 12.61 -5.08 8.14
CA TYR A 27 13.19 -4.79 6.85
C TYR A 27 14.59 -4.25 7.07
N THR A 28 15.56 -4.86 6.42
CA THR A 28 16.94 -4.39 6.48
C THR A 28 17.28 -3.89 5.10
N GLY A 29 17.09 -2.62 4.90
CA GLY A 29 17.30 -2.01 3.60
C GLY A 29 18.35 -0.92 3.67
N VAL A 30 18.05 0.16 2.98
CA VAL A 30 18.96 1.28 2.84
C VAL A 30 18.94 2.14 4.11
N GLU A 31 20.08 2.72 4.44
CA GLU A 31 20.18 3.65 5.56
C GLU A 31 19.21 4.81 5.38
N GLY A 32 18.53 5.19 6.46
CA GLY A 32 17.57 6.28 6.45
C GLY A 32 16.19 5.89 5.90
N GLU A 33 15.97 4.60 5.66
CA GLU A 33 14.70 4.12 5.15
C GLU A 33 13.57 4.30 6.14
N LYS A 34 12.44 4.71 5.64
CA LYS A 34 11.19 4.88 6.40
C LYS A 34 10.11 3.99 5.82
N CYS A 35 9.05 3.80 6.56
CA CYS A 35 7.89 3.03 6.11
C CYS A 35 6.61 3.80 6.39
N GLN A 36 5.70 3.76 5.44
CA GLN A 36 4.38 4.35 5.57
C GLN A 36 3.32 3.39 5.07
N LEU A 37 2.21 3.30 5.79
CA LEU A 37 1.05 2.54 5.34
C LEU A 37 0.19 3.43 4.46
N VAL A 38 -0.15 2.94 3.29
CA VAL A 38 -1.05 3.61 2.35
C VAL A 38 -2.29 2.73 2.18
N LEU A 39 -3.46 3.33 2.26
CA LEU A 39 -4.72 2.64 2.06
C LEU A 39 -5.36 3.04 0.75
N LEU A 40 -5.86 2.07 0.01
CA LEU A 40 -6.68 2.29 -1.17
C LEU A 40 -8.09 1.79 -0.87
N PRO A 41 -9.05 2.70 -0.66
CA PRO A 41 -10.43 2.30 -0.47
C PRO A 41 -11.09 1.99 -1.80
N PHE A 42 -12.11 1.15 -1.76
CA PHE A 42 -12.91 0.85 -2.92
C PHE A 42 -14.33 1.35 -2.70
N PRO A 43 -14.94 2.04 -3.67
CA PRO A 43 -16.32 2.43 -3.55
C PRO A 43 -17.19 1.18 -3.52
N SER A 44 -18.08 1.13 -2.54
CA SER A 44 -18.96 -0.02 -2.41
C SER A 44 -19.90 -0.11 -3.61
N GLN A 45 -20.10 -1.31 -4.10
CA GLN A 45 -21.10 -1.65 -5.10
C GLN A 45 -20.89 -1.11 -6.52
N ASN A 46 -19.82 -0.38 -6.78
CA ASN A 46 -19.57 0.13 -8.11
C ASN A 46 -18.27 -0.44 -8.67
N TYR A 47 -18.37 -1.07 -9.81
CA TYR A 47 -17.19 -1.49 -10.54
C TYR A 47 -16.57 -0.27 -11.21
N GLN A 48 -15.26 -0.14 -11.06
CA GLN A 48 -14.46 0.84 -11.80
C GLN A 48 -13.33 0.10 -12.50
N GLN A 49 -12.94 0.60 -13.65
CA GLN A 49 -11.82 -0.01 -14.36
C GLN A 49 -10.52 0.20 -13.61
N SER A 50 -10.33 1.37 -13.03
CA SER A 50 -9.12 1.74 -12.30
C SER A 50 -9.48 2.41 -10.98
N TYR A 51 -8.77 2.02 -9.92
CA TYR A 51 -8.95 2.59 -8.59
C TYR A 51 -7.71 3.36 -8.23
N TYR A 52 -7.80 4.69 -8.25
CA TYR A 52 -6.67 5.59 -8.05
C TYR A 52 -6.42 5.86 -6.57
N PHE A 53 -5.16 5.97 -6.21
CA PHE A 53 -4.77 6.37 -4.86
C PHE A 53 -5.05 7.85 -4.63
N ALA A 54 -5.31 8.19 -3.37
CA ALA A 54 -5.29 9.58 -2.95
C ALA A 54 -3.86 10.12 -3.05
N PRO A 55 -3.69 11.44 -3.17
CA PRO A 55 -2.35 12.03 -3.19
C PRO A 55 -1.53 11.64 -1.96
N GLN A 56 -0.27 11.29 -2.19
CA GLN A 56 0.71 10.96 -1.15
C GLN A 56 1.99 11.74 -1.48
N THR A 57 1.95 13.05 -1.28
CA THR A 57 3.02 13.92 -1.75
C THR A 57 4.39 13.60 -1.17
N MET A 58 4.43 13.10 0.06
CA MET A 58 5.70 12.70 0.67
C MET A 58 6.31 11.46 0.03
N LEU A 59 5.50 10.68 -0.68
CA LEU A 59 5.94 9.47 -1.38
C LEU A 59 6.10 9.68 -2.88
N ASP A 60 5.80 10.89 -3.38
CA ASP A 60 6.02 11.19 -4.79
C ASP A 60 7.49 11.28 -5.13
N GLY A 61 7.82 11.01 -6.38
CA GLY A 61 9.20 10.93 -6.85
C GLY A 61 10.04 12.17 -6.60
N ASP A 62 9.43 13.34 -6.46
CA ASP A 62 10.15 14.55 -6.12
C ASP A 62 10.69 14.51 -4.68
N ASN A 63 10.05 13.77 -3.81
CA ASN A 63 10.36 13.75 -2.38
C ASN A 63 10.97 12.44 -1.90
N ALA A 64 10.71 11.34 -2.59
CA ALA A 64 11.07 10.02 -2.09
C ALA A 64 11.49 9.05 -3.20
N ILE A 65 12.36 8.14 -2.82
CA ILE A 65 12.69 6.95 -3.60
C ILE A 65 12.00 5.79 -2.91
N ILE A 66 11.10 5.10 -3.62
CA ILE A 66 10.45 3.91 -3.09
C ILE A 66 11.42 2.74 -3.23
N THR A 67 11.64 2.03 -2.14
CA THR A 67 12.62 0.93 -2.07
C THR A 67 11.96 -0.43 -1.94
N ALA A 68 10.75 -0.49 -1.39
CA ALA A 68 10.00 -1.75 -1.31
C ALA A 68 8.51 -1.50 -1.13
N LEU A 69 7.73 -2.47 -1.54
CA LEU A 69 6.27 -2.47 -1.39
C LEU A 69 5.81 -3.82 -0.85
N GLU A 70 4.75 -3.79 -0.06
CA GLU A 70 4.14 -4.98 0.47
C GLU A 70 2.66 -4.76 0.66
N VAL A 71 1.82 -5.67 0.17
CA VAL A 71 0.40 -5.64 0.51
C VAL A 71 0.16 -6.40 1.79
N LEU A 72 -0.85 -5.95 2.52
CA LEU A 72 -1.23 -6.53 3.80
C LEU A 72 -2.59 -7.22 3.63
N PRO A 73 -2.61 -8.51 3.30
CA PRO A 73 -3.88 -9.23 3.22
C PRO A 73 -4.45 -9.51 4.61
N ASP A 74 -5.70 -9.95 4.68
CA ASP A 74 -6.37 -10.19 5.94
C ASP A 74 -5.66 -11.28 6.71
N ASN A 75 -5.54 -12.34 6.66
CA ASN A 75 -5.00 -13.43 7.47
C ASN A 75 -3.48 -13.49 7.57
N THR A 76 -2.82 -12.36 7.52
CA THR A 76 -1.37 -12.35 7.63
C THR A 76 -0.95 -12.54 9.08
N GLU A 77 -0.30 -13.64 9.38
CA GLU A 77 0.09 -13.96 10.74
C GLU A 77 0.91 -12.87 11.41
N GLY A 78 1.78 -12.25 10.67
CA GLY A 78 2.58 -11.17 11.17
C GLY A 78 1.79 -10.01 11.74
N TYR A 79 0.52 -9.95 11.41
CA TYR A 79 -0.34 -8.90 11.89
C TYR A 79 -1.11 -9.27 13.13
N SER A 80 -1.13 -10.51 13.53
CA SER A 80 -2.07 -10.97 14.55
C SER A 80 -2.11 -10.05 15.77
N GLY A 81 -0.98 -9.62 16.25
CA GLY A 81 -0.92 -8.70 17.38
C GLY A 81 -1.27 -7.27 17.03
N GLY A 82 -0.99 -6.85 15.81
CA GLY A 82 -1.25 -5.49 15.36
C GLY A 82 -2.67 -5.28 14.90
N LEU A 83 -3.19 -6.22 14.14
CA LEU A 83 -4.53 -6.09 13.60
C LEU A 83 -5.62 -6.09 14.65
N SER A 84 -5.39 -6.70 15.77
CA SER A 84 -6.37 -6.67 16.85
C SER A 84 -6.71 -5.27 17.32
N THR A 85 -5.86 -4.31 17.02
CA THR A 85 -6.07 -2.92 17.39
C THR A 85 -6.66 -2.07 16.27
N LEU A 86 -6.82 -2.64 15.07
CA LEU A 86 -7.40 -1.91 13.94
C LEU A 86 -8.92 -1.98 13.99
N PRO A 87 -9.60 -0.98 13.48
CA PRO A 87 -11.04 -1.05 13.31
C PRO A 87 -11.40 -2.24 12.44
N THR A 88 -12.45 -2.93 12.82
CA THR A 88 -12.92 -4.12 12.10
C THR A 88 -13.18 -3.78 10.64
N GLY A 89 -12.64 -4.59 9.75
CA GLY A 89 -12.86 -4.45 8.32
C GLY A 89 -12.04 -3.38 7.63
N GLN A 90 -11.13 -2.72 8.33
CA GLN A 90 -10.39 -1.62 7.73
C GLN A 90 -9.20 -2.04 6.88
N THR A 91 -8.53 -3.10 7.25
CA THR A 91 -7.36 -3.58 6.52
C THR A 91 -7.45 -5.06 6.16
N ASN A 92 -8.65 -5.63 6.27
CA ASN A 92 -8.85 -7.05 6.03
C ASN A 92 -9.10 -7.31 4.54
N PHE A 93 -8.19 -6.93 3.71
CA PHE A 93 -8.31 -7.18 2.29
C PHE A 93 -8.19 -8.68 2.01
N PRO A 94 -9.21 -9.31 1.40
CA PRO A 94 -9.19 -10.76 1.22
C PRO A 94 -8.05 -11.20 0.31
N SER A 95 -7.26 -12.16 0.75
CA SER A 95 -6.10 -12.64 0.01
C SER A 95 -6.45 -13.22 -1.36
N SER A 96 -7.67 -13.72 -1.53
CA SER A 96 -8.13 -14.26 -2.82
C SER A 96 -8.18 -13.21 -3.93
N TYR A 97 -8.22 -11.92 -3.60
CA TYR A 97 -8.21 -10.85 -4.59
C TYR A 97 -6.79 -10.51 -5.07
N LEU A 98 -5.76 -10.94 -4.37
CA LEU A 98 -4.38 -10.61 -4.75
C LEU A 98 -3.99 -11.21 -6.10
N ASP A 99 -4.56 -12.36 -6.45
CA ASP A 99 -4.29 -12.99 -7.73
C ASP A 99 -5.02 -12.33 -8.90
N ARG A 100 -5.91 -11.39 -8.59
CA ARG A 100 -6.77 -10.75 -9.59
C ARG A 100 -6.49 -9.29 -9.78
N GLY A 101 -5.52 -8.74 -9.08
CA GLY A 101 -5.24 -7.31 -9.14
C GLY A 101 -3.82 -7.02 -9.58
N VAL A 102 -3.66 -5.87 -10.21
CA VAL A 102 -2.36 -5.34 -10.61
C VAL A 102 -2.26 -3.90 -10.15
N LEU A 103 -1.15 -3.58 -9.51
CA LEU A 103 -0.80 -2.23 -9.14
C LEU A 103 -0.01 -1.62 -10.29
N TYR A 104 -0.47 -0.48 -10.79
CA TYR A 104 0.21 0.30 -11.82
C TYR A 104 0.83 1.52 -11.17
N MET A 105 2.14 1.59 -11.21
CA MET A 105 2.88 2.76 -10.77
C MET A 105 3.04 3.70 -11.96
N SER A 106 2.77 4.98 -11.76
CA SER A 106 2.78 5.97 -12.84
C SER A 106 3.53 7.22 -12.43
N ASN A 107 4.07 7.92 -13.42
CA ASN A 107 4.78 9.17 -13.22
C ASN A 107 3.85 10.38 -13.37
N LEU A 108 4.42 11.58 -13.34
CA LEU A 108 3.67 12.82 -13.47
C LEU A 108 2.92 12.92 -14.80
N ARG A 109 3.47 12.35 -15.86
CA ARG A 109 2.84 12.34 -17.19
C ARG A 109 1.83 11.22 -17.36
N ARG A 110 1.57 10.46 -16.28
CA ARG A 110 0.70 9.28 -16.28
C ARG A 110 1.22 8.13 -17.14
N GLU A 111 2.51 8.13 -17.40
CA GLU A 111 3.15 7.01 -18.05
C GLU A 111 3.37 5.91 -17.01
N ILE A 112 3.10 4.66 -17.37
CA ILE A 112 3.28 3.52 -16.49
C ILE A 112 4.75 3.22 -16.38
N ILE A 113 5.29 3.27 -15.17
CA ILE A 113 6.69 2.95 -14.90
C ILE A 113 6.84 1.53 -14.37
N ALA A 114 5.79 0.92 -13.85
CA ALA A 114 5.81 -0.47 -13.42
C ALA A 114 4.40 -1.03 -13.34
N GLU A 115 4.29 -2.34 -13.60
CA GLU A 115 3.10 -3.13 -13.42
C GLU A 115 3.43 -4.24 -12.44
N LEU A 116 2.77 -4.25 -11.30
CA LEU A 116 3.08 -5.17 -10.22
C LEU A 116 1.84 -5.97 -9.87
N PRO A 117 1.78 -7.27 -10.20
CA PRO A 117 0.70 -8.11 -9.70
C PRO A 117 0.65 -8.03 -8.18
N LEU A 118 -0.54 -7.88 -7.62
CA LEU A 118 -0.66 -7.76 -6.17
C LEU A 118 -0.12 -9.01 -5.45
N SER A 119 -0.19 -10.15 -6.10
CA SER A 119 0.31 -11.40 -5.52
C SER A 119 1.80 -11.38 -5.23
N ILE A 120 2.60 -10.69 -6.03
CA ILE A 120 4.04 -10.61 -5.77
C ILE A 120 4.37 -9.63 -4.65
N LEU A 121 3.41 -8.78 -4.30
CA LEU A 121 3.56 -7.85 -3.19
C LEU A 121 3.17 -8.51 -1.86
N ASP A 122 2.60 -9.72 -1.90
CA ASP A 122 2.28 -10.46 -0.71
C ASP A 122 3.57 -11.12 -0.18
N ARG A 123 3.92 -10.78 1.04
CA ARG A 123 5.09 -11.33 1.73
C ARG A 123 5.11 -12.86 1.70
N ASN A 124 3.96 -13.50 1.81
CA ASN A 124 3.87 -14.96 1.80
C ASN A 124 4.34 -15.57 0.48
N ASN A 125 4.18 -14.83 -0.62
CA ASN A 125 4.62 -15.26 -1.94
C ASN A 125 6.04 -14.80 -2.27
N ASN A 126 6.67 -14.02 -1.40
CA ASN A 126 7.96 -13.41 -1.66
C ASN A 126 9.01 -13.77 -0.61
N GLY A 127 8.99 -15.01 -0.15
CA GLY A 127 9.99 -15.49 0.79
C GLY A 127 9.95 -14.78 2.13
N ASN A 128 8.77 -14.36 2.56
CA ASN A 128 8.54 -13.63 3.80
C ASN A 128 9.23 -12.26 3.84
N LYS A 129 9.39 -11.64 2.68
CA LYS A 129 10.03 -10.33 2.52
C LYS A 129 9.15 -9.41 1.70
N PRO A 130 9.28 -8.09 1.85
CA PRO A 130 8.63 -7.17 0.94
C PRO A 130 9.20 -7.29 -0.47
N CYS A 131 8.45 -6.81 -1.46
CA CYS A 131 8.92 -6.77 -2.82
C CYS A 131 9.85 -5.58 -3.00
N PHE A 132 11.11 -5.82 -3.29
CA PHE A 132 12.08 -4.76 -3.50
C PHE A 132 11.88 -4.12 -4.86
N VAL A 133 11.88 -2.81 -4.87
CA VAL A 133 11.69 -1.99 -6.07
C VAL A 133 12.63 -0.79 -6.01
N HIS A 134 12.68 -0.03 -7.08
CA HIS A 134 13.43 1.23 -7.09
C HIS A 134 12.67 2.21 -7.97
N PHE A 135 11.81 3.00 -7.36
CA PHE A 135 11.02 4.00 -8.08
C PHE A 135 11.45 5.40 -7.65
N THR A 136 11.72 6.24 -8.64
CA THR A 136 12.21 7.61 -8.43
C THR A 136 11.31 8.68 -9.01
N ASP A 137 10.34 8.29 -9.83
CA ASP A 137 9.50 9.22 -10.60
C ASP A 137 8.02 9.03 -10.38
N GLN A 138 7.62 8.23 -9.41
CA GLN A 138 6.22 7.93 -9.15
C GLN A 138 5.46 9.15 -8.65
N VAL A 139 4.21 9.24 -9.05
CA VAL A 139 3.26 10.22 -8.52
C VAL A 139 2.03 9.46 -8.07
N TRP A 140 1.82 9.37 -6.76
CA TRP A 140 0.84 8.46 -6.17
C TRP A 140 -0.59 8.70 -6.64
N GLN A 141 -0.99 9.93 -6.83
CA GLN A 141 -2.34 10.21 -7.34
C GLN A 141 -2.58 9.70 -8.76
N ASN A 142 -1.51 9.37 -9.49
CA ASN A 142 -1.59 8.78 -10.82
C ASN A 142 -1.41 7.26 -10.81
N CYS A 143 -1.11 6.69 -9.65
CA CYS A 143 -1.00 5.25 -9.49
C CYS A 143 -2.38 4.65 -9.21
N TYR A 144 -2.61 3.43 -9.64
CA TYR A 144 -3.93 2.81 -9.52
C TYR A 144 -3.83 1.28 -9.49
N VAL A 145 -4.93 0.67 -9.06
CA VAL A 145 -5.09 -0.78 -9.10
C VAL A 145 -6.20 -1.12 -10.08
N GLN A 146 -5.99 -2.15 -10.87
CA GLN A 146 -7.03 -2.75 -11.71
C GLN A 146 -7.21 -4.21 -11.32
N PHE A 147 -8.46 -4.66 -11.35
CA PHE A 147 -8.78 -6.08 -11.20
C PHE A 147 -9.17 -6.67 -12.54
N VAL A 148 -8.84 -7.94 -12.74
CA VAL A 148 -9.15 -8.63 -13.99
C VAL A 148 -10.64 -8.83 -14.18
N SER A 149 -11.06 -8.76 -15.45
CA SER A 149 -12.38 -9.26 -15.90
C SER A 149 -13.58 -8.88 -15.04
N ASN A 150 -13.85 -7.61 -14.89
CA ASN A 150 -15.04 -7.14 -14.16
C ASN A 150 -15.15 -7.69 -12.74
N THR A 151 -14.02 -7.98 -12.10
CA THR A 151 -14.00 -8.37 -10.70
C THR A 151 -14.36 -7.15 -9.85
N PHE A 152 -15.42 -7.25 -9.07
CA PHE A 152 -15.75 -6.21 -8.12
C PHE A 152 -14.76 -6.24 -6.97
N PRO A 153 -14.30 -5.08 -6.53
CA PRO A 153 -13.40 -5.03 -5.39
C PRO A 153 -14.13 -5.45 -4.11
N PRO A 154 -13.37 -5.91 -3.11
CA PRO A 154 -13.97 -6.21 -1.83
C PRO A 154 -14.39 -4.93 -1.10
N ASN A 155 -15.14 -5.10 -0.05
CA ASN A 155 -15.59 -3.98 0.77
C ASN A 155 -14.52 -3.47 1.72
N GLN A 156 -13.34 -4.06 1.72
CA GLN A 156 -12.23 -3.68 2.57
C GLN A 156 -11.17 -2.95 1.76
N PRO A 157 -10.51 -1.96 2.34
CA PRO A 157 -9.44 -1.27 1.64
C PRO A 157 -8.21 -2.17 1.46
N LEU A 158 -7.48 -1.94 0.38
CA LEU A 158 -6.17 -2.53 0.20
C LEU A 158 -5.16 -1.71 1.00
N ALA A 159 -4.38 -2.36 1.82
CA ALA A 159 -3.33 -1.73 2.60
C ALA A 159 -1.96 -2.10 2.02
N ILE A 160 -1.13 -1.10 1.78
CA ILE A 160 0.20 -1.29 1.24
C ILE A 160 1.21 -0.62 2.17
N ASN A 161 2.19 -1.38 2.63
CA ASN A 161 3.36 -0.82 3.25
C ASN A 161 4.31 -0.34 2.17
N VAL A 162 4.76 0.89 2.30
CA VAL A 162 5.68 1.53 1.37
C VAL A 162 6.94 1.89 2.11
N TRP A 163 8.05 1.26 1.76
CA TRP A 163 9.36 1.64 2.28
C TRP A 163 9.99 2.64 1.32
N TYR A 164 10.59 3.67 1.87
CA TYR A 164 11.15 4.76 1.07
C TYR A 164 12.29 5.48 1.78
N VAL A 165 13.09 6.14 0.99
CA VAL A 165 14.13 7.05 1.47
C VAL A 165 13.75 8.45 0.99
N GLU A 166 13.76 9.41 1.89
CA GLU A 166 13.50 10.79 1.52
C GLU A 166 14.63 11.35 0.67
N LYS A 167 14.28 12.02 -0.41
CA LYS A 167 15.26 12.76 -1.19
C LYS A 167 15.65 14.01 -0.45
N GLN A 168 16.93 14.27 -0.39
CA GLN A 168 17.41 15.51 0.18
C GLN A 168 17.33 16.61 -0.87
N HIS A 169 16.70 17.69 -0.49
CA HIS A 169 16.66 18.88 -1.33
C HIS A 169 17.81 19.80 -0.91
N SER A 170 18.64 20.11 -1.84
CA SER A 170 19.75 21.03 -1.61
C SER A 170 19.32 22.48 -1.78
#